data_7ed0c92b9a9ed9453a7bcc4a712e452e
#
_entry.id   7ed0c92b9a9ed9453a7bcc4a712e452e
#
_cell.length_a   1.000
_cell.length_b   1.000
_cell.length_c   1.000
_cell.angle_alpha   90.00
_cell.angle_beta   90.00
_cell.angle_gamma   90.00
#
_symmetry.space_group_name_H-M   'P 1'
#
loop_
_entity.id
_entity.type
_entity.pdbx_description
1 polymer ?
#
loop_
_entity_poly.entity_id
_entity_poly.type
_entity_poly.pdbx_seq_one_letter_code
_entity_poly.pdbx_strand_id
1 'polypeptide(L)'
;MVLSVSTTTNRAIVQDGQKEAMEHAGRTGGLPFVGTGWYRLRFDVPEYTDGKKCTLVFDGAMSHARVYINGKEAGYWPNGYNAFSVDASPFLKQGESNTLAVRLENFTESSRWYPGAGLYRNVHLIVTDDAHVPVWGTQIITTALTDKYAKVKQATSWNYPSGKSLSDYVIVTDLVDHNGKIVATNRKQGSDFDNDLFEQEFVIENPAAWTPETPDLYTSISKIYEGDVLKDQYSTTFGIRTVEVRQGEGFFLNGKRVQFKGVCNHHDLGPLGGIANEAGIRRQIRMLKDMGCNAIRTSHNMPAPELIKACDEMGMMVMAESFDEWATAKVQNGYHTVFGEWAEKDIVNLVRHFRNNPSVVMWCIGNEVPDQWAGDKGPKLSLWLQNICHREDPTRPVTQGMDAPDAVVNNNMAAVMDVPGFNYRPFKYIENYKKL
;
A
#
# COMPACT_ATOMS: atom_id res chain seq x y z
N MET A 1 17.72 -10.02 18.88
CA MET A 1 16.46 -10.81 18.84
C MET A 1 16.86 -12.26 18.64
N VAL A 2 16.65 -13.13 19.61
CA VAL A 2 17.01 -14.56 19.51
C VAL A 2 15.75 -15.30 19.03
N LEU A 3 15.79 -15.76 17.79
CA LEU A 3 14.83 -16.74 17.28
C LEU A 3 15.18 -18.11 17.90
N SER A 4 14.41 -18.58 18.87
CA SER A 4 14.44 -20.01 19.18
C SER A 4 13.56 -20.73 18.14
N VAL A 5 14.17 -21.18 17.07
CA VAL A 5 13.54 -22.05 16.09
C VAL A 5 13.67 -23.47 16.61
N SER A 6 12.57 -24.06 17.06
CA SER A 6 12.52 -25.51 17.27
C SER A 6 12.53 -26.19 15.90
N THR A 7 13.71 -26.59 15.46
CA THR A 7 13.88 -27.35 14.22
C THR A 7 13.60 -28.82 14.46
N THR A 8 12.35 -29.24 14.40
CA THR A 8 12.01 -30.67 14.45
C THR A 8 11.83 -31.31 13.07
N THR A 9 12.24 -30.67 11.99
CA THR A 9 12.26 -31.32 10.68
C THR A 9 13.52 -30.94 9.91
N ASN A 10 14.52 -31.79 9.96
CA ASN A 10 15.61 -31.85 8.97
C ASN A 10 15.00 -32.26 7.60
N ARG A 11 14.26 -31.37 6.96
CA ARG A 11 13.94 -31.55 5.54
C ARG A 11 15.04 -30.88 4.74
N ALA A 12 15.90 -31.72 4.18
CA ALA A 12 16.87 -31.26 3.20
C ALA A 12 16.14 -30.51 2.08
N ILE A 13 16.65 -29.33 1.75
CA ILE A 13 16.24 -28.64 0.54
C ILE A 13 16.80 -29.46 -0.59
N VAL A 14 15.97 -30.15 -1.31
CA VAL A 14 16.36 -30.88 -2.49
C VAL A 14 16.14 -29.94 -3.66
N GLN A 15 17.20 -29.41 -4.24
CA GLN A 15 17.19 -28.78 -5.55
C GLN A 15 17.23 -29.86 -6.60
N ASP A 16 16.63 -29.62 -7.75
CA ASP A 16 16.57 -30.52 -8.91
C ASP A 16 16.15 -31.98 -8.64
N GLY A 17 14.90 -32.27 -8.98
CA GLY A 17 14.36 -33.64 -8.92
C GLY A 17 13.71 -34.04 -7.59
N GLN A 18 13.45 -33.10 -6.72
CA GLN A 18 12.74 -33.34 -5.46
C GLN A 18 11.30 -33.76 -5.66
N LYS A 19 10.96 -34.90 -5.10
CA LYS A 19 9.58 -35.40 -5.05
C LYS A 19 8.69 -34.70 -4.02
N GLU A 20 9.27 -33.99 -3.07
CA GLU A 20 8.53 -33.36 -1.95
C GLU A 20 8.98 -31.93 -1.71
N ALA A 21 9.43 -31.29 -2.77
CA ALA A 21 9.67 -29.88 -2.68
C ALA A 21 8.40 -29.24 -2.17
N MET A 22 8.54 -28.34 -1.23
CA MET A 22 7.59 -27.26 -1.14
C MET A 22 7.74 -26.52 -2.46
N GLU A 23 6.92 -26.92 -3.41
CA GLU A 23 7.09 -26.68 -4.85
C GLU A 23 7.38 -25.24 -5.17
N HIS A 24 6.80 -24.32 -4.39
CA HIS A 24 6.92 -22.88 -4.59
C HIS A 24 8.14 -22.28 -3.91
N ALA A 25 8.52 -22.75 -2.72
CA ALA A 25 9.72 -22.27 -2.03
C ALA A 25 11.01 -22.70 -2.75
N GLY A 26 11.05 -23.93 -3.28
CA GLY A 26 12.18 -24.45 -4.05
C GLY A 26 12.46 -23.64 -5.34
N ARG A 27 11.44 -23.16 -6.01
CA ARG A 27 11.57 -22.33 -7.24
C ARG A 27 12.22 -20.98 -7.00
N THR A 28 12.11 -20.44 -5.79
CA THR A 28 12.63 -19.11 -5.45
C THR A 28 13.93 -19.16 -4.68
N GLY A 29 14.45 -20.37 -4.37
CA GLY A 29 15.67 -20.56 -3.60
C GLY A 29 15.54 -20.25 -2.11
N GLY A 30 14.31 -20.04 -1.61
CA GLY A 30 14.05 -19.76 -0.20
C GLY A 30 14.13 -21.01 0.68
N LEU A 31 14.53 -20.83 1.93
CA LEU A 31 14.45 -21.87 2.96
C LEU A 31 12.98 -22.01 3.40
N PRO A 32 12.31 -23.15 3.17
CA PRO A 32 10.94 -23.30 3.56
C PRO A 32 10.82 -23.53 5.06
N PHE A 33 10.46 -22.50 5.81
CA PHE A 33 9.96 -22.65 7.16
C PHE A 33 8.45 -22.57 7.17
N VAL A 34 7.81 -23.59 7.69
CA VAL A 34 6.36 -23.63 7.90
C VAL A 34 6.06 -23.87 9.36
N GLY A 35 5.07 -23.19 9.90
CA GLY A 35 4.66 -23.30 11.29
C GLY A 35 4.41 -21.95 11.94
N THR A 36 4.24 -21.99 13.25
CA THR A 36 3.99 -20.82 14.09
C THR A 36 5.28 -20.23 14.61
N GLY A 37 5.48 -18.94 14.38
CA GLY A 37 6.57 -18.16 14.94
C GLY A 37 6.08 -17.12 15.95
N TRP A 38 6.89 -16.84 16.96
CA TRP A 38 6.63 -15.80 17.95
C TRP A 38 7.77 -14.81 17.99
N TYR A 39 7.44 -13.52 17.86
CA TYR A 39 8.35 -12.40 18.09
C TYR A 39 8.00 -11.76 19.43
N ARG A 40 9.01 -11.38 20.20
CA ARG A 40 8.78 -10.75 21.50
C ARG A 40 9.79 -9.63 21.73
N LEU A 41 9.29 -8.46 22.09
CA LEU A 41 10.07 -7.27 22.38
C LEU A 41 9.62 -6.69 23.73
N ARG A 42 10.58 -6.35 24.59
CA ARG A 42 10.33 -5.46 25.73
C ARG A 42 10.72 -4.05 25.33
N PHE A 43 9.90 -3.09 25.69
CA PHE A 43 10.14 -1.68 25.41
C PHE A 43 9.52 -0.83 26.52
N ASP A 44 10.13 0.31 26.79
CA ASP A 44 9.68 1.25 27.78
C ASP A 44 8.83 2.32 27.10
N VAL A 45 7.70 2.64 27.72
CA VAL A 45 6.82 3.72 27.28
C VAL A 45 7.05 4.89 28.25
N PRO A 46 7.50 6.05 27.74
CA PRO A 46 7.77 7.22 28.58
C PRO A 46 6.52 7.75 29.28
N GLU A 47 6.69 8.40 30.43
CA GLU A 47 5.58 9.01 31.18
C GLU A 47 4.81 10.08 30.38
N TYR A 48 5.47 10.74 29.41
CA TYR A 48 4.81 11.75 28.58
C TYR A 48 3.71 11.17 27.66
N THR A 49 3.58 9.85 27.60
CA THR A 49 2.50 9.18 26.85
C THR A 49 1.16 9.20 27.58
N ASP A 50 1.11 9.68 28.84
CA ASP A 50 -0.14 9.82 29.56
C ASP A 50 -1.10 10.77 28.83
N GLY A 51 -2.33 10.30 28.59
CA GLY A 51 -3.32 11.00 27.76
C GLY A 51 -3.03 10.99 26.27
N LYS A 52 -1.92 10.37 25.82
CA LYS A 52 -1.58 10.23 24.40
C LYS A 52 -2.22 8.99 23.79
N LYS A 53 -2.38 9.03 22.45
CA LYS A 53 -2.75 7.86 21.64
C LYS A 53 -1.49 7.18 21.15
N CYS A 54 -1.47 5.88 21.27
CA CYS A 54 -0.36 5.04 20.82
C CYS A 54 -0.87 4.05 19.77
N THR A 55 -0.34 4.15 18.56
CA THR A 55 -0.70 3.27 17.45
C THR A 55 0.52 2.48 17.00
N LEU A 56 0.43 1.14 16.98
CA LEU A 56 1.41 0.29 16.32
C LEU A 56 1.04 0.16 14.84
N VAL A 57 1.99 0.42 13.95
CA VAL A 57 1.85 0.24 12.50
C VAL A 57 2.82 -0.84 12.06
N PHE A 58 2.29 -1.85 11.39
CA PHE A 58 3.06 -2.93 10.77
C PHE A 58 3.03 -2.72 9.26
N ASP A 59 4.17 -2.60 8.63
CA ASP A 59 4.26 -2.47 7.16
C ASP A 59 4.02 -3.80 6.43
N GLY A 60 3.99 -4.90 7.18
CA GLY A 60 3.70 -6.25 6.74
C GLY A 60 4.22 -7.29 7.72
N ALA A 61 3.45 -8.36 7.90
CA ALA A 61 3.78 -9.44 8.84
C ALA A 61 3.23 -10.79 8.31
N MET A 62 4.10 -11.70 7.88
CA MET A 62 3.75 -12.92 7.15
C MET A 62 3.61 -14.10 8.11
N SER A 63 2.42 -14.56 8.31
CA SER A 63 1.05 -14.11 8.03
C SER A 63 0.14 -14.40 9.24
N HIS A 64 -1.15 -14.12 9.14
CA HIS A 64 -2.12 -14.32 10.23
C HIS A 64 -1.62 -13.72 11.56
N ALA A 65 -1.18 -12.46 11.48
CA ALA A 65 -0.54 -11.75 12.60
C ALA A 65 -1.53 -11.51 13.73
N ARG A 66 -1.25 -12.08 14.92
CA ARG A 66 -1.93 -11.74 16.18
C ARG A 66 -0.98 -10.95 17.04
N VAL A 67 -1.40 -9.75 17.40
CA VAL A 67 -0.61 -8.79 18.17
C VAL A 67 -1.08 -8.82 19.62
N TYR A 68 -0.16 -9.01 20.55
CA TYR A 68 -0.41 -9.02 21.98
C TYR A 68 0.43 -7.95 22.65
N ILE A 69 -0.19 -7.19 23.54
CA ILE A 69 0.48 -6.20 24.39
C ILE A 69 0.22 -6.58 25.85
N ASN A 70 1.28 -6.79 26.63
CA ASN A 70 1.20 -7.19 28.02
C ASN A 70 0.33 -8.44 28.25
N GLY A 71 0.38 -9.40 27.31
CA GLY A 71 -0.37 -10.65 27.36
C GLY A 71 -1.82 -10.57 26.91
N LYS A 72 -2.34 -9.40 26.53
CA LYS A 72 -3.69 -9.23 25.98
C LYS A 72 -3.64 -9.09 24.47
N GLU A 73 -4.56 -9.74 23.76
CA GLU A 73 -4.68 -9.59 22.30
C GLU A 73 -5.16 -8.17 21.97
N ALA A 74 -4.37 -7.45 21.17
CA ALA A 74 -4.62 -6.07 20.79
C ALA A 74 -5.07 -5.94 19.33
N GLY A 75 -4.77 -6.93 18.47
CA GLY A 75 -5.18 -6.90 17.07
C GLY A 75 -4.85 -8.18 16.30
N TYR A 76 -5.49 -8.30 15.14
CA TYR A 76 -5.31 -9.40 14.20
C TYR A 76 -5.34 -8.89 12.75
N TRP A 77 -4.44 -9.40 11.90
CA TRP A 77 -4.43 -9.17 10.46
C TRP A 77 -3.93 -10.40 9.71
N PRO A 78 -4.72 -11.02 8.79
CA PRO A 78 -4.32 -12.29 8.16
C PRO A 78 -3.41 -12.12 6.95
N ASN A 79 -3.60 -11.05 6.16
CA ASN A 79 -2.82 -10.82 4.94
C ASN A 79 -1.40 -10.39 5.30
N GLY A 80 -0.42 -11.23 4.98
CA GLY A 80 0.97 -10.97 5.33
C GLY A 80 1.65 -9.85 4.57
N TYR A 81 1.11 -9.45 3.42
CA TYR A 81 1.66 -8.36 2.60
C TYR A 81 1.11 -6.99 2.95
N ASN A 82 -0.05 -6.93 3.58
CA ASN A 82 -0.71 -5.67 3.88
C ASN A 82 -0.10 -4.96 5.09
N ALA A 83 0.00 -3.64 4.97
CA ALA A 83 0.23 -2.79 6.13
C ALA A 83 -1.07 -2.69 6.95
N PHE A 84 -0.93 -2.67 8.26
CA PHE A 84 -2.07 -2.53 9.17
C PHE A 84 -1.68 -1.80 10.46
N SER A 85 -2.65 -1.27 11.16
CA SER A 85 -2.45 -0.58 12.43
C SER A 85 -3.26 -1.21 13.55
N VAL A 86 -2.76 -1.07 14.78
CA VAL A 86 -3.37 -1.55 16.02
C VAL A 86 -3.36 -0.43 17.05
N ASP A 87 -4.52 -0.10 17.64
CA ASP A 87 -4.56 0.80 18.78
C ASP A 87 -3.92 0.12 20.01
N ALA A 88 -2.76 0.62 20.40
CA ALA A 88 -2.01 0.11 21.53
C ALA A 88 -2.38 0.80 22.85
N SER A 89 -3.06 1.97 22.80
CA SER A 89 -3.32 2.82 23.94
C SER A 89 -3.96 2.09 25.14
N PRO A 90 -5.01 1.23 24.94
CA PRO A 90 -5.67 0.57 26.05
C PRO A 90 -4.85 -0.51 26.75
N PHE A 91 -3.73 -0.92 26.15
CA PHE A 91 -2.93 -2.06 26.59
C PHE A 91 -1.60 -1.65 27.22
N LEU A 92 -1.14 -0.42 26.97
CA LEU A 92 0.15 0.08 27.44
C LEU A 92 0.10 0.52 28.89
N LYS A 93 1.19 0.26 29.61
CA LYS A 93 1.47 0.79 30.93
C LYS A 93 2.49 1.91 30.78
N GLN A 94 2.09 3.09 31.19
CA GLN A 94 2.92 4.29 31.08
C GLN A 94 4.00 4.32 32.14
N GLY A 95 5.18 4.85 31.82
CA GLY A 95 6.32 4.88 32.70
C GLY A 95 6.87 3.51 33.08
N GLU A 96 6.34 2.44 32.49
CA GLU A 96 6.73 1.07 32.77
C GLU A 96 7.24 0.34 31.52
N SER A 97 7.91 -0.77 31.76
CA SER A 97 8.30 -1.70 30.70
C SER A 97 7.10 -2.50 30.21
N ASN A 98 6.91 -2.50 28.90
CA ASN A 98 5.83 -3.21 28.21
C ASN A 98 6.38 -4.37 27.39
N THR A 99 5.57 -5.38 27.16
CA THR A 99 5.91 -6.49 26.28
C THR A 99 4.99 -6.50 25.08
N LEU A 100 5.57 -6.36 23.89
CA LEU A 100 4.92 -6.65 22.61
C LEU A 100 5.23 -8.09 22.22
N ALA A 101 4.21 -8.89 21.90
CA ALA A 101 4.39 -10.20 21.31
C ALA A 101 3.54 -10.30 20.03
N VAL A 102 4.14 -10.86 18.97
CA VAL A 102 3.46 -11.07 17.70
C VAL A 102 3.55 -12.55 17.34
N ARG A 103 2.40 -13.18 17.20
CA ARG A 103 2.28 -14.57 16.74
C ARG A 103 2.00 -14.54 15.23
N LEU A 104 2.79 -15.27 14.48
CA LEU A 104 2.65 -15.39 13.03
C LEU A 104 2.50 -16.85 12.64
N GLU A 105 1.70 -17.11 11.63
CA GLU A 105 1.51 -18.46 11.07
C GLU A 105 1.95 -18.46 9.60
N ASN A 106 2.95 -19.28 9.31
CA ASN A 106 3.40 -19.54 7.94
C ASN A 106 2.90 -20.92 7.53
N PHE A 107 1.86 -20.96 6.69
CA PHE A 107 1.26 -22.19 6.23
C PHE A 107 1.96 -22.75 4.99
N THR A 108 1.96 -24.07 4.86
CA THR A 108 2.28 -24.73 3.59
C THR A 108 1.29 -24.32 2.52
N GLU A 109 1.71 -24.28 1.25
CA GLU A 109 0.83 -23.99 0.12
C GLU A 109 -0.05 -22.73 0.33
N SER A 110 0.56 -21.66 0.87
CA SER A 110 -0.10 -20.37 1.08
C SER A 110 0.15 -19.37 -0.05
N SER A 111 1.11 -19.67 -0.96
CA SER A 111 1.48 -18.84 -2.09
C SER A 111 2.03 -19.67 -3.24
N ARG A 112 2.03 -19.12 -4.47
CA ARG A 112 2.63 -19.72 -5.67
C ARG A 112 4.13 -19.41 -5.82
N TRP A 113 4.70 -18.59 -4.95
CA TRP A 113 6.11 -18.23 -4.89
C TRP A 113 6.59 -18.20 -3.45
N TYR A 114 7.86 -17.85 -3.24
CA TYR A 114 8.39 -17.64 -1.90
C TYR A 114 7.78 -16.39 -1.25
N PRO A 115 6.92 -16.51 -0.24
CA PRO A 115 6.23 -15.38 0.35
C PRO A 115 7.07 -14.65 1.39
N GLY A 116 8.17 -15.24 1.86
CA GLY A 116 8.85 -14.85 3.09
C GLY A 116 8.11 -15.38 4.32
N ALA A 117 8.62 -15.07 5.48
CA ALA A 117 8.02 -15.39 6.76
C ALA A 117 8.45 -14.38 7.83
N GLY A 118 7.60 -14.20 8.83
CA GLY A 118 7.94 -13.40 10.01
C GLY A 118 7.64 -11.90 9.86
N LEU A 119 8.25 -11.11 10.74
CA LEU A 119 8.27 -9.65 10.66
C LEU A 119 9.37 -9.23 9.67
N TYR A 120 9.03 -9.14 8.40
CA TYR A 120 9.96 -8.89 7.30
C TYR A 120 9.94 -7.44 6.80
N ARG A 121 9.01 -6.65 7.31
CA ARG A 121 8.90 -5.20 7.12
C ARG A 121 8.94 -4.48 8.45
N ASN A 122 9.02 -3.14 8.42
CA ASN A 122 9.14 -2.33 9.63
C ASN A 122 7.88 -2.38 10.52
N VAL A 123 8.11 -2.14 11.82
CA VAL A 123 7.06 -1.92 12.81
C VAL A 123 7.33 -0.60 13.51
N HIS A 124 6.33 0.28 13.55
CA HIS A 124 6.42 1.62 14.10
C HIS A 124 5.50 1.78 15.30
N LEU A 125 5.94 2.49 16.33
CA LEU A 125 5.09 3.02 17.39
C LEU A 125 4.91 4.52 17.15
N ILE A 126 3.67 4.92 16.87
CA ILE A 126 3.30 6.31 16.66
C ILE A 126 2.62 6.79 17.93
N VAL A 127 3.09 7.91 18.48
CA VAL A 127 2.53 8.54 19.68
C VAL A 127 2.00 9.92 19.28
N THR A 128 0.72 10.15 19.50
CA THR A 128 0.04 11.40 19.15
C THR A 128 -0.74 11.96 20.34
N ASP A 129 -1.18 13.20 20.19
CA ASP A 129 -2.18 13.77 21.09
C ASP A 129 -3.59 13.19 20.79
N ASP A 130 -4.59 13.51 21.60
CA ASP A 130 -5.98 13.16 21.32
C ASP A 130 -6.48 13.83 20.03
N ALA A 131 -6.08 15.10 19.80
CA ALA A 131 -6.33 15.80 18.55
C ALA A 131 -5.17 15.52 17.56
N HIS A 132 -5.39 14.64 16.58
CA HIS A 132 -4.35 14.23 15.64
C HIS A 132 -4.90 13.76 14.29
N VAL A 133 -4.04 13.73 13.29
CA VAL A 133 -4.30 13.08 12.01
C VAL A 133 -4.04 11.56 12.15
N PRO A 134 -5.02 10.69 11.87
CA PRO A 134 -4.80 9.25 11.93
C PRO A 134 -3.84 8.78 10.83
N VAL A 135 -3.30 7.59 11.02
CA VAL A 135 -2.41 6.95 10.03
C VAL A 135 -3.09 6.90 8.66
N TRP A 136 -2.40 7.38 7.62
CA TRP A 136 -2.89 7.52 6.23
C TRP A 136 -4.15 8.39 6.08
N GLY A 137 -4.39 9.29 7.03
CA GLY A 137 -5.58 10.15 7.06
C GLY A 137 -5.61 11.25 6.01
N THR A 138 -4.51 11.54 5.31
CA THR A 138 -4.43 12.60 4.30
C THR A 138 -4.60 12.05 2.88
N GLN A 139 -5.36 12.78 2.05
CA GLN A 139 -5.45 12.58 0.61
C GLN A 139 -5.13 13.89 -0.09
N ILE A 140 -4.21 13.86 -1.07
CA ILE A 140 -3.77 15.02 -1.83
C ILE A 140 -3.97 14.76 -3.32
N ILE A 141 -4.73 15.63 -3.98
CA ILE A 141 -5.12 15.49 -5.38
C ILE A 141 -4.69 16.74 -6.14
N THR A 142 -3.99 16.56 -7.27
CA THR A 142 -3.77 17.61 -8.26
C THR A 142 -5.03 17.72 -9.13
N THR A 143 -5.80 18.82 -8.97
CA THR A 143 -7.05 19.04 -9.70
C THR A 143 -6.86 19.80 -11.02
N ALA A 144 -5.75 20.53 -11.15
CA ALA A 144 -5.35 21.18 -12.40
C ALA A 144 -3.81 21.32 -12.43
N LEU A 145 -3.25 21.16 -13.62
CA LEU A 145 -1.81 21.32 -13.85
C LEU A 145 -1.56 22.02 -15.19
N THR A 146 -0.82 23.12 -15.13
CA THR A 146 -0.30 23.86 -16.28
C THR A 146 1.16 24.24 -16.01
N ASP A 147 1.84 24.78 -17.00
CA ASP A 147 3.22 25.28 -16.81
C ASP A 147 3.30 26.47 -15.85
N LYS A 148 2.18 27.18 -15.62
CA LYS A 148 2.14 28.38 -14.79
C LYS A 148 1.66 28.12 -13.36
N TYR A 149 0.77 27.15 -13.18
CA TYR A 149 0.20 26.86 -11.87
C TYR A 149 -0.28 25.41 -11.78
N ALA A 150 -0.33 24.92 -10.56
CA ALA A 150 -1.08 23.73 -10.17
C ALA A 150 -2.13 24.08 -9.11
N LYS A 151 -3.31 23.46 -9.21
CA LYS A 151 -4.30 23.45 -8.13
C LYS A 151 -4.23 22.11 -7.41
N VAL A 152 -4.11 22.15 -6.10
CA VAL A 152 -4.01 20.99 -5.23
C VAL A 152 -5.13 21.07 -4.21
N LYS A 153 -5.89 19.98 -4.10
CA LYS A 153 -6.90 19.80 -3.05
C LYS A 153 -6.36 18.77 -2.06
N GLN A 154 -6.39 19.09 -0.78
CA GLN A 154 -6.08 18.18 0.31
C GLN A 154 -7.33 17.94 1.15
N ALA A 155 -7.65 16.67 1.38
CA ALA A 155 -8.64 16.22 2.35
C ALA A 155 -7.91 15.43 3.45
N THR A 156 -8.13 15.81 4.70
CA THR A 156 -7.46 15.17 5.83
C THR A 156 -8.49 14.81 6.90
N SER A 157 -8.55 13.53 7.23
CA SER A 157 -9.29 13.07 8.41
C SER A 157 -8.50 13.43 9.66
N TRP A 158 -9.20 13.72 10.75
CA TRP A 158 -8.58 13.97 12.02
C TRP A 158 -9.45 13.47 13.18
N ASN A 159 -8.82 13.10 14.26
CA ASN A 159 -9.48 12.76 15.52
C ASN A 159 -9.38 13.95 16.47
N TYR A 160 -10.41 14.17 17.26
CA TYR A 160 -10.40 15.15 18.33
C TYR A 160 -11.20 14.64 19.54
N PRO A 161 -10.86 15.10 20.78
CA PRO A 161 -11.49 14.59 21.98
C PRO A 161 -12.99 14.86 22.01
N SER A 162 -13.78 13.89 22.46
CA SER A 162 -15.21 14.08 22.70
C SER A 162 -15.44 15.17 23.77
N GLY A 163 -16.41 16.06 23.51
CA GLY A 163 -16.74 17.18 24.40
C GLY A 163 -15.95 18.46 24.17
N LYS A 164 -14.99 18.47 23.24
CA LYS A 164 -14.35 19.69 22.73
C LYS A 164 -15.14 20.25 21.55
N SER A 165 -15.06 21.58 21.36
CA SER A 165 -15.63 22.25 20.18
C SER A 165 -14.62 22.28 19.05
N LEU A 166 -15.08 22.10 17.82
CA LEU A 166 -14.24 22.32 16.63
C LEU A 166 -13.66 23.74 16.59
N SER A 167 -14.39 24.74 17.13
CA SER A 167 -13.92 26.13 17.21
C SER A 167 -12.68 26.33 18.09
N ASP A 168 -12.34 25.35 18.94
CA ASP A 168 -11.16 25.43 19.80
C ASP A 168 -9.85 25.15 19.01
N TYR A 169 -9.99 24.64 17.78
CA TYR A 169 -8.86 24.19 16.96
C TYR A 169 -8.62 25.09 15.76
N VAL A 170 -7.34 25.20 15.39
CA VAL A 170 -6.87 25.83 14.16
C VAL A 170 -6.01 24.84 13.41
N ILE A 171 -6.29 24.66 12.11
CA ILE A 171 -5.50 23.82 11.23
C ILE A 171 -4.70 24.69 10.28
N VAL A 172 -3.38 24.50 10.27
CA VAL A 172 -2.45 25.18 9.36
C VAL A 172 -1.75 24.13 8.53
N THR A 173 -1.85 24.22 7.21
CA THR A 173 -1.14 23.35 6.29
C THR A 173 -0.20 24.14 5.42
N ASP A 174 1.08 23.78 5.46
CA ASP A 174 2.14 24.31 4.61
C ASP A 174 2.48 23.27 3.53
N LEU A 175 2.52 23.69 2.27
CA LEU A 175 3.09 22.90 1.18
C LEU A 175 4.53 23.36 0.94
N VAL A 176 5.46 22.41 1.02
CA VAL A 176 6.90 22.64 0.95
C VAL A 176 7.46 21.95 -0.29
N ASP A 177 8.27 22.65 -1.09
CA ASP A 177 8.93 22.07 -2.25
C ASP A 177 10.19 21.25 -1.88
N HIS A 178 10.81 20.64 -2.88
CA HIS A 178 12.03 19.83 -2.72
C HIS A 178 13.25 20.61 -2.19
N ASN A 179 13.22 21.95 -2.23
CA ASN A 179 14.26 22.81 -1.67
C ASN A 179 13.98 23.25 -0.21
N GLY A 180 12.87 22.78 0.37
CA GLY A 180 12.44 23.17 1.71
C GLY A 180 11.74 24.53 1.78
N LYS A 181 11.36 25.11 0.64
CA LYS A 181 10.64 26.38 0.58
C LYS A 181 9.13 26.15 0.71
N ILE A 182 8.46 26.90 1.58
CA ILE A 182 7.00 26.94 1.64
C ILE A 182 6.50 27.65 0.37
N VAL A 183 5.73 26.93 -0.45
CA VAL A 183 5.18 27.42 -1.72
C VAL A 183 3.70 27.78 -1.64
N ALA A 184 2.99 27.27 -0.63
CA ALA A 184 1.61 27.63 -0.32
C ALA A 184 1.31 27.34 1.14
N THR A 185 0.44 28.15 1.75
CA THR A 185 -0.07 27.94 3.11
C THR A 185 -1.58 28.13 3.12
N ASN A 186 -2.29 27.28 3.86
CA ASN A 186 -3.71 27.45 4.13
C ASN A 186 -3.93 27.35 5.64
N ARG A 187 -4.68 28.32 6.20
CA ARG A 187 -5.07 28.36 7.61
C ARG A 187 -6.59 28.41 7.73
N LYS A 188 -7.16 27.50 8.46
CA LYS A 188 -8.59 27.37 8.68
C LYS A 188 -8.89 27.21 10.16
N GLN A 189 -10.04 27.76 10.59
CA GLN A 189 -10.60 27.47 11.91
C GLN A 189 -11.24 26.08 11.86
N GLY A 190 -11.16 25.31 12.93
CA GLY A 190 -11.81 23.99 12.98
C GLY A 190 -13.33 24.04 12.74
N SER A 191 -13.98 25.13 13.14
CA SER A 191 -15.40 25.39 12.83
C SER A 191 -15.73 25.60 11.36
N ASP A 192 -14.73 25.81 10.50
CA ASP A 192 -14.90 25.90 9.03
C ASP A 192 -15.11 24.53 8.38
N PHE A 193 -15.03 23.46 9.12
CA PHE A 193 -15.11 22.08 8.65
C PHE A 193 -16.30 21.36 9.26
N ASP A 194 -16.85 20.46 8.47
CA ASP A 194 -17.89 19.53 8.92
C ASP A 194 -17.24 18.24 9.43
N ASN A 195 -17.48 17.93 10.71
CA ASN A 195 -17.07 16.66 11.34
C ASN A 195 -15.53 16.44 11.42
N ASP A 196 -15.10 15.20 11.13
CA ASP A 196 -13.74 14.68 11.23
C ASP A 196 -12.91 14.78 9.94
N LEU A 197 -13.39 15.56 8.97
CA LEU A 197 -12.73 15.77 7.68
C LEU A 197 -12.54 17.26 7.40
N PHE A 198 -11.31 17.70 7.18
CA PHE A 198 -11.05 19.05 6.69
C PHE A 198 -10.50 19.05 5.26
N GLU A 199 -11.05 19.95 4.45
CA GLU A 199 -10.64 20.14 3.08
C GLU A 199 -9.98 21.51 2.89
N GLN A 200 -8.85 21.52 2.20
CA GLN A 200 -8.08 22.73 1.91
C GLN A 200 -7.68 22.74 0.44
N GLU A 201 -7.72 23.90 -0.17
CA GLU A 201 -7.28 24.12 -1.56
C GLU A 201 -6.05 25.03 -1.60
N PHE A 202 -5.15 24.72 -2.53
CA PHE A 202 -3.91 25.43 -2.72
C PHE A 202 -3.69 25.73 -4.20
N VAL A 203 -3.04 26.85 -4.47
CA VAL A 203 -2.51 27.20 -5.79
C VAL A 203 -0.99 27.30 -5.65
N ILE A 204 -0.27 26.55 -6.46
CA ILE A 204 1.20 26.57 -6.52
C ILE A 204 1.60 27.18 -7.85
N GLU A 205 2.33 28.27 -7.81
CA GLU A 205 2.84 28.94 -9.01
C GLU A 205 4.12 28.25 -9.49
N ASN A 206 4.27 28.12 -10.83
CA ASN A 206 5.41 27.49 -11.50
C ASN A 206 5.77 26.13 -10.90
N PRO A 207 4.82 25.17 -10.86
CA PRO A 207 5.01 23.90 -10.18
C PRO A 207 6.06 23.04 -10.88
N ALA A 208 6.90 22.34 -10.10
CA ALA A 208 7.74 21.25 -10.58
C ALA A 208 6.86 19.97 -10.60
N ALA A 209 6.45 19.55 -11.79
CA ALA A 209 5.61 18.36 -11.95
C ALA A 209 6.46 17.09 -11.84
N TRP A 210 5.95 16.09 -11.12
CA TRP A 210 6.57 14.78 -11.03
C TRP A 210 6.49 14.03 -12.37
N THR A 211 7.62 13.55 -12.84
CA THR A 211 7.75 12.66 -14.00
C THR A 211 8.82 11.59 -13.73
N PRO A 212 8.89 10.49 -14.50
CA PRO A 212 10.00 9.53 -14.40
C PRO A 212 11.39 10.14 -14.63
N GLU A 213 11.48 11.22 -15.39
CA GLU A 213 12.73 11.92 -15.71
C GLU A 213 13.08 12.99 -14.65
N THR A 214 12.07 13.65 -14.09
CA THR A 214 12.19 14.71 -13.06
C THR A 214 11.23 14.40 -11.91
N PRO A 215 11.63 13.53 -10.96
CA PRO A 215 10.75 13.04 -9.90
C PRO A 215 10.68 14.02 -8.72
N ASP A 216 10.21 15.24 -9.00
CA ASP A 216 10.08 16.30 -8.00
C ASP A 216 8.99 15.98 -6.99
N LEU A 217 9.32 16.07 -5.70
CA LEU A 217 8.44 15.79 -4.58
C LEU A 217 8.19 17.04 -3.74
N TYR A 218 7.01 17.09 -3.19
CA TYR A 218 6.57 18.09 -2.22
C TYR A 218 6.24 17.40 -0.90
N THR A 219 6.22 18.19 0.18
CA THR A 219 5.74 17.76 1.49
C THR A 219 4.60 18.66 1.94
N SER A 220 3.47 18.08 2.27
CA SER A 220 2.40 18.76 3.00
C SER A 220 2.62 18.56 4.50
N ILE A 221 2.65 19.64 5.26
CA ILE A 221 2.83 19.65 6.71
C ILE A 221 1.57 20.25 7.33
N SER A 222 0.68 19.38 7.82
CA SER A 222 -0.54 19.77 8.52
C SER A 222 -0.28 19.86 10.02
N LYS A 223 -0.59 21.00 10.63
CA LYS A 223 -0.44 21.28 12.05
C LYS A 223 -1.80 21.56 12.66
N ILE A 224 -2.11 20.91 13.75
CA ILE A 224 -3.34 21.10 14.54
C ILE A 224 -2.99 21.84 15.82
N TYR A 225 -3.61 22.96 16.05
CA TYR A 225 -3.43 23.77 17.28
C TYR A 225 -4.72 23.81 18.07
N GLU A 226 -4.62 23.71 19.39
CA GLU A 226 -5.67 24.07 20.36
C GLU A 226 -5.25 25.38 21.04
N GLY A 227 -5.89 26.49 20.70
CA GLY A 227 -5.37 27.81 21.03
C GLY A 227 -3.98 28.01 20.40
N ASP A 228 -2.96 28.29 21.24
CA ASP A 228 -1.56 28.45 20.81
C ASP A 228 -0.72 27.16 20.97
N VAL A 229 -1.33 26.06 21.43
CA VAL A 229 -0.63 24.79 21.70
C VAL A 229 -0.69 23.89 20.49
N LEU A 230 0.47 23.51 19.94
CA LEU A 230 0.57 22.50 18.89
C LEU A 230 0.19 21.13 19.47
N LYS A 231 -0.84 20.51 18.92
CA LYS A 231 -1.33 19.19 19.29
C LYS A 231 -0.75 18.10 18.41
N ASP A 232 -0.74 18.34 17.08
CA ASP A 232 -0.22 17.38 16.12
C ASP A 232 0.46 18.07 14.95
N GLN A 233 1.44 17.39 14.38
CA GLN A 233 2.06 17.73 13.11
C GLN A 233 2.18 16.47 12.26
N TYR A 234 1.44 16.43 11.17
CA TYR A 234 1.43 15.31 10.24
C TYR A 234 2.03 15.71 8.88
N SER A 235 3.02 14.96 8.44
CA SER A 235 3.73 15.21 7.18
C SER A 235 3.38 14.16 6.14
N THR A 236 3.03 14.60 4.92
CA THR A 236 2.70 13.72 3.80
C THR A 236 3.52 14.13 2.58
N THR A 237 4.36 13.22 2.09
CA THR A 237 5.06 13.41 0.82
C THR A 237 4.11 13.17 -0.34
N PHE A 238 4.16 14.01 -1.38
CA PHE A 238 3.36 13.88 -2.59
C PHE A 238 4.09 14.45 -3.81
N GLY A 239 3.57 14.18 -5.00
CA GLY A 239 4.05 14.81 -6.23
C GLY A 239 2.90 15.45 -7.00
N ILE A 240 3.16 16.58 -7.64
CA ILE A 240 2.19 17.26 -8.48
C ILE A 240 2.18 16.57 -9.84
N ARG A 241 1.07 15.89 -10.18
CA ARG A 241 0.91 15.23 -11.48
C ARG A 241 -0.56 14.96 -11.76
N THR A 242 -0.87 14.73 -13.05
CA THR A 242 -2.17 14.23 -13.51
C THR A 242 -2.00 12.89 -14.22
N VAL A 243 -2.97 12.00 -14.03
CA VAL A 243 -3.05 10.69 -14.68
C VAL A 243 -4.38 10.61 -15.43
N GLU A 244 -4.35 10.13 -16.65
CA GLU A 244 -5.54 9.97 -17.48
C GLU A 244 -5.40 8.74 -18.38
N VAL A 245 -6.49 8.02 -18.59
CA VAL A 245 -6.59 6.99 -19.63
C VAL A 245 -7.65 7.43 -20.63
N ARG A 246 -7.27 7.48 -21.89
CA ARG A 246 -8.16 7.84 -23.00
C ARG A 246 -8.41 6.62 -23.87
N GLN A 247 -9.67 6.34 -24.11
CA GLN A 247 -10.06 5.22 -24.96
C GLN A 247 -9.45 5.37 -26.37
N GLY A 248 -8.78 4.33 -26.84
CA GLY A 248 -8.11 4.32 -28.14
C GLY A 248 -6.78 5.06 -28.21
N GLU A 249 -6.48 5.92 -27.21
CA GLU A 249 -5.24 6.72 -27.19
C GLU A 249 -4.20 6.18 -26.19
N GLY A 250 -4.66 5.61 -25.06
CA GLY A 250 -3.83 4.99 -24.02
C GLY A 250 -3.65 5.84 -22.77
N PHE A 251 -2.53 5.66 -22.09
CA PHE A 251 -2.20 6.30 -20.82
C PHE A 251 -1.48 7.63 -21.00
N PHE A 252 -1.88 8.63 -20.23
CA PHE A 252 -1.31 9.98 -20.23
C PHE A 252 -0.84 10.37 -18.82
N LEU A 253 0.39 10.86 -18.73
CA LEU A 253 0.95 11.50 -17.55
C LEU A 253 1.19 12.98 -17.85
N ASN A 254 0.61 13.87 -17.04
CA ASN A 254 0.71 15.33 -17.25
C ASN A 254 0.30 15.76 -18.68
N GLY A 255 -0.75 15.16 -19.21
CA GLY A 255 -1.24 15.43 -20.57
C GLY A 255 -0.39 14.87 -21.71
N LYS A 256 0.74 14.21 -21.41
CA LYS A 256 1.61 13.55 -22.42
C LYS A 256 1.37 12.06 -22.44
N ARG A 257 1.19 11.51 -23.65
CA ARG A 257 1.05 10.06 -23.84
C ARG A 257 2.32 9.33 -23.42
N VAL A 258 2.18 8.34 -22.54
CA VAL A 258 3.30 7.50 -22.07
C VAL A 258 2.99 6.03 -22.35
N GLN A 259 3.97 5.32 -22.84
CA GLN A 259 3.94 3.87 -22.97
C GLN A 259 4.73 3.23 -21.83
N PHE A 260 4.10 2.31 -21.11
CA PHE A 260 4.79 1.54 -20.09
C PHE A 260 5.80 0.58 -20.71
N LYS A 261 7.04 0.67 -20.26
CA LYS A 261 8.13 -0.27 -20.53
C LYS A 261 8.57 -0.80 -19.18
N GLY A 262 8.01 -1.94 -18.77
CA GLY A 262 8.16 -2.37 -17.39
C GLY A 262 8.21 -3.87 -17.22
N VAL A 263 8.37 -4.25 -15.97
CA VAL A 263 8.43 -5.65 -15.51
C VAL A 263 7.42 -5.91 -14.40
N CYS A 264 7.04 -7.19 -14.28
CA CYS A 264 6.42 -7.70 -13.07
C CYS A 264 7.53 -7.97 -12.05
N ASN A 265 7.45 -7.32 -10.88
CA ASN A 265 8.49 -7.35 -9.88
C ASN A 265 7.98 -8.02 -8.61
N HIS A 266 8.47 -9.22 -8.30
CA HIS A 266 8.21 -9.89 -7.04
C HIS A 266 8.96 -9.21 -5.90
N HIS A 267 8.46 -9.38 -4.67
CA HIS A 267 8.94 -8.63 -3.51
C HIS A 267 10.26 -9.14 -2.92
N ASP A 268 10.69 -10.36 -3.27
CA ASP A 268 11.94 -10.90 -2.73
C ASP A 268 13.18 -10.28 -3.39
N LEU A 269 14.25 -10.23 -2.63
CA LEU A 269 15.55 -9.68 -3.03
C LEU A 269 16.62 -10.79 -3.18
N GLY A 270 16.23 -11.97 -3.64
CA GLY A 270 17.12 -13.12 -3.82
C GLY A 270 17.78 -13.55 -2.49
N PRO A 271 19.12 -13.44 -2.33
CA PRO A 271 19.79 -13.90 -1.11
C PRO A 271 19.34 -13.22 0.17
N LEU A 272 18.72 -12.04 0.08
CA LEU A 272 18.17 -11.32 1.23
C LEU A 272 16.76 -11.80 1.60
N GLY A 273 16.15 -12.67 0.80
CA GLY A 273 14.80 -13.15 1.01
C GLY A 273 13.75 -12.06 0.87
N GLY A 274 12.66 -12.16 1.65
CA GLY A 274 11.53 -11.22 1.57
C GLY A 274 11.71 -9.92 2.35
N ILE A 275 12.85 -9.69 2.99
CA ILE A 275 13.07 -8.47 3.80
C ILE A 275 13.05 -7.21 2.93
N ALA A 276 12.35 -6.17 3.39
CA ALA A 276 12.36 -4.87 2.74
C ALA A 276 13.66 -4.11 3.03
N ASN A 277 14.68 -4.36 2.21
CA ASN A 277 15.98 -3.70 2.31
C ASN A 277 16.06 -2.53 1.32
N GLU A 278 16.09 -1.30 1.82
CA GLU A 278 16.06 -0.09 0.99
C GLU A 278 17.23 -0.05 -0.03
N ALA A 279 18.44 -0.42 0.37
CA ALA A 279 19.60 -0.42 -0.53
C ALA A 279 19.45 -1.45 -1.67
N GLY A 280 18.93 -2.65 -1.35
CA GLY A 280 18.62 -3.69 -2.34
C GLY A 280 17.53 -3.26 -3.31
N ILE A 281 16.46 -2.65 -2.80
CA ILE A 281 15.35 -2.10 -3.58
C ILE A 281 15.84 -1.00 -4.52
N ARG A 282 16.59 -0.03 -4.01
CA ARG A 282 17.14 1.07 -4.85
C ARG A 282 18.09 0.55 -5.92
N ARG A 283 18.90 -0.47 -5.61
CA ARG A 283 19.74 -1.13 -6.61
C ARG A 283 18.89 -1.77 -7.71
N GLN A 284 17.83 -2.48 -7.36
CA GLN A 284 16.91 -3.11 -8.31
C GLN A 284 16.25 -2.08 -9.24
N ILE A 285 15.72 -0.98 -8.69
CA ILE A 285 15.12 0.10 -9.48
C ILE A 285 16.15 0.73 -10.42
N ARG A 286 17.38 0.98 -9.96
CA ARG A 286 18.46 1.53 -10.80
C ARG A 286 18.74 0.61 -11.99
N MET A 287 18.90 -0.68 -11.75
CA MET A 287 19.13 -1.66 -12.81
C MET A 287 17.99 -1.71 -13.82
N LEU A 288 16.73 -1.60 -13.38
CA LEU A 288 15.57 -1.54 -14.26
C LEU A 288 15.57 -0.26 -15.10
N LYS A 289 15.90 0.88 -14.52
CA LYS A 289 16.05 2.16 -15.25
C LYS A 289 17.19 2.08 -16.27
N ASP A 290 18.34 1.54 -15.90
CA ASP A 290 19.49 1.35 -16.79
C ASP A 290 19.14 0.44 -17.99
N MET A 291 18.23 -0.51 -17.79
CA MET A 291 17.67 -1.38 -18.83
C MET A 291 16.62 -0.68 -19.72
N GLY A 292 16.21 0.54 -19.38
CA GLY A 292 15.22 1.33 -20.10
C GLY A 292 13.79 1.16 -19.60
N CYS A 293 13.57 0.57 -18.43
CA CYS A 293 12.25 0.49 -17.81
C CYS A 293 11.84 1.86 -17.22
N ASN A 294 10.55 2.17 -17.35
CA ASN A 294 9.91 3.33 -16.73
C ASN A 294 8.77 2.96 -15.78
N ALA A 295 8.45 1.66 -15.65
CA ALA A 295 7.37 1.18 -14.83
C ALA A 295 7.66 -0.20 -14.23
N ILE A 296 7.02 -0.49 -13.07
CA ILE A 296 6.94 -1.82 -12.47
C ILE A 296 5.49 -2.13 -12.09
N ARG A 297 5.15 -3.42 -12.10
CA ARG A 297 3.95 -3.95 -11.47
C ARG A 297 4.37 -4.76 -10.24
N THR A 298 3.78 -4.50 -9.08
CA THR A 298 4.12 -5.19 -7.85
C THR A 298 3.43 -6.56 -7.79
N SER A 299 4.13 -7.58 -8.26
CA SER A 299 3.60 -8.95 -8.45
C SER A 299 3.61 -9.74 -7.14
N HIS A 300 2.55 -10.27 -6.68
CA HIS A 300 1.13 -9.94 -6.97
C HIS A 300 0.49 -9.63 -5.63
N ASN A 301 0.91 -8.55 -4.98
CA ASN A 301 0.55 -8.20 -3.61
C ASN A 301 0.92 -6.74 -3.28
N MET A 302 0.44 -6.25 -2.15
CA MET A 302 0.79 -4.93 -1.65
C MET A 302 2.30 -4.77 -1.49
N PRO A 303 2.92 -3.76 -2.12
CA PRO A 303 4.35 -3.51 -2.02
C PRO A 303 4.78 -3.02 -0.63
N ALA A 304 6.09 -3.16 -0.35
CA ALA A 304 6.69 -2.52 0.81
C ALA A 304 6.71 -0.99 0.62
N PRO A 305 6.51 -0.19 1.70
CA PRO A 305 6.60 1.27 1.63
C PRO A 305 7.95 1.78 1.08
N GLU A 306 9.03 1.10 1.40
CA GLU A 306 10.38 1.41 0.89
C GLU A 306 10.48 1.32 -0.64
N LEU A 307 9.75 0.37 -1.25
CA LEU A 307 9.71 0.25 -2.71
C LEU A 307 9.02 1.45 -3.35
N ILE A 308 7.85 1.83 -2.82
CA ILE A 308 7.08 2.95 -3.35
C ILE A 308 7.83 4.27 -3.15
N LYS A 309 8.39 4.49 -1.96
CA LYS A 309 9.26 5.66 -1.68
C LYS A 309 10.42 5.75 -2.66
N ALA A 310 11.12 4.64 -2.90
CA ALA A 310 12.23 4.62 -3.86
C ALA A 310 11.74 4.88 -5.29
N CYS A 311 10.56 4.40 -5.68
CA CYS A 311 9.96 4.70 -6.98
C CYS A 311 9.58 6.18 -7.12
N ASP A 312 9.04 6.80 -6.06
CA ASP A 312 8.76 8.24 -6.04
C ASP A 312 10.02 9.08 -6.27
N GLU A 313 11.09 8.76 -5.52
CA GLU A 313 12.35 9.51 -5.53
C GLU A 313 13.21 9.26 -6.77
N MET A 314 13.11 8.08 -7.36
CA MET A 314 13.92 7.68 -8.51
C MET A 314 13.19 7.77 -9.84
N GLY A 315 11.89 8.12 -9.85
CA GLY A 315 11.11 8.26 -11.06
C GLY A 315 10.80 6.93 -11.74
N MET A 316 10.11 6.02 -11.04
CA MET A 316 9.63 4.75 -11.59
C MET A 316 8.12 4.67 -11.38
N MET A 317 7.34 4.59 -12.46
CA MET A 317 5.88 4.42 -12.34
C MET A 317 5.55 3.05 -11.75
N VAL A 318 4.47 2.99 -10.97
CA VAL A 318 4.03 1.76 -10.30
C VAL A 318 2.57 1.47 -10.59
N MET A 319 2.31 0.24 -11.00
CA MET A 319 1.03 -0.41 -10.93
C MET A 319 1.01 -1.20 -9.62
N ALA A 320 0.36 -0.63 -8.59
CA ALA A 320 0.33 -1.22 -7.26
C ALA A 320 -0.77 -2.28 -7.19
N GLU A 321 -0.37 -3.53 -6.91
CA GLU A 321 -1.26 -4.68 -6.93
C GLU A 321 -1.62 -5.16 -5.53
N SER A 322 -2.85 -5.66 -5.38
CA SER A 322 -3.38 -6.13 -4.09
C SER A 322 -3.29 -7.65 -3.91
N PHE A 323 -3.74 -8.43 -4.90
CA PHE A 323 -3.97 -9.86 -4.72
C PHE A 323 -3.55 -10.71 -5.92
N ASP A 324 -2.98 -11.90 -5.63
CA ASP A 324 -2.84 -12.97 -6.62
C ASP A 324 -4.08 -13.88 -6.70
N GLU A 325 -4.87 -13.92 -5.63
CA GLU A 325 -5.99 -14.85 -5.47
C GLU A 325 -7.20 -14.13 -4.87
N TRP A 326 -8.40 -14.47 -5.33
CA TRP A 326 -9.65 -13.97 -4.77
C TRP A 326 -10.43 -15.05 -4.02
N ALA A 327 -11.74 -15.17 -4.32
CA ALA A 327 -12.64 -16.10 -3.65
C ALA A 327 -12.47 -17.55 -4.09
N THR A 328 -11.84 -17.79 -5.24
CA THR A 328 -11.56 -19.14 -5.75
C THR A 328 -10.08 -19.46 -5.56
N ALA A 329 -9.81 -20.61 -4.96
CA ALA A 329 -8.48 -21.05 -4.58
C ALA A 329 -7.52 -21.22 -5.77
N LYS A 330 -6.28 -20.76 -5.64
CA LYS A 330 -5.13 -21.17 -6.45
C LYS A 330 -4.25 -22.18 -5.73
N VAL A 331 -4.16 -22.02 -4.41
CA VAL A 331 -3.38 -22.87 -3.51
C VAL A 331 -4.21 -23.19 -2.27
N GLN A 332 -3.88 -24.28 -1.58
CA GLN A 332 -4.71 -24.84 -0.51
C GLN A 332 -4.98 -23.86 0.65
N ASN A 333 -3.95 -23.15 1.10
CA ASN A 333 -4.02 -22.21 2.23
C ASN A 333 -3.82 -20.77 1.76
N GLY A 334 -4.33 -20.45 0.56
CA GLY A 334 -4.21 -19.14 -0.05
C GLY A 334 -5.17 -18.11 0.51
N TYR A 335 -5.14 -16.92 -0.10
CA TYR A 335 -5.91 -15.77 0.33
C TYR A 335 -7.44 -15.97 0.26
N HIS A 336 -7.92 -16.90 -0.58
CA HIS A 336 -9.35 -17.24 -0.69
C HIS A 336 -10.00 -17.58 0.67
N THR A 337 -9.21 -18.11 1.61
CA THR A 337 -9.69 -18.49 2.95
C THR A 337 -10.16 -17.28 3.78
N VAL A 338 -9.66 -16.10 3.48
CA VAL A 338 -9.98 -14.86 4.21
C VAL A 338 -10.59 -13.78 3.30
N PHE A 339 -10.63 -13.99 1.98
CA PHE A 339 -11.04 -13.01 0.98
C PHE A 339 -12.38 -12.33 1.31
N GLY A 340 -13.41 -13.10 1.66
CA GLY A 340 -14.76 -12.59 1.88
C GLY A 340 -14.88 -11.57 3.01
N GLU A 341 -14.02 -11.69 4.03
CA GLU A 341 -14.01 -10.80 5.19
C GLU A 341 -12.97 -9.65 5.06
N TRP A 342 -11.86 -9.92 4.37
CA TRP A 342 -10.68 -9.05 4.46
C TRP A 342 -10.35 -8.28 3.19
N ALA A 343 -10.88 -8.66 2.03
CA ALA A 343 -10.50 -8.03 0.77
C ALA A 343 -10.76 -6.52 0.73
N GLU A 344 -11.90 -6.05 1.25
CA GLU A 344 -12.17 -4.61 1.32
C GLU A 344 -11.20 -3.90 2.25
N LYS A 345 -10.94 -4.45 3.45
CA LYS A 345 -10.00 -3.88 4.41
C LYS A 345 -8.59 -3.76 3.82
N ASP A 346 -8.16 -4.79 3.09
CA ASP A 346 -6.85 -4.84 2.47
C ASP A 346 -6.70 -3.84 1.32
N ILE A 347 -7.71 -3.68 0.45
CA ILE A 347 -7.69 -2.66 -0.61
C ILE A 347 -7.74 -1.25 -0.03
N VAL A 348 -8.58 -1.01 0.99
CA VAL A 348 -8.63 0.29 1.68
C VAL A 348 -7.26 0.67 2.22
N ASN A 349 -6.57 -0.26 2.88
CA ASN A 349 -5.24 0.00 3.40
C ASN A 349 -4.21 0.22 2.29
N LEU A 350 -4.22 -0.58 1.21
CA LEU A 350 -3.36 -0.38 0.05
C LEU A 350 -3.52 1.03 -0.54
N VAL A 351 -4.77 1.42 -0.81
CA VAL A 351 -5.06 2.69 -1.46
C VAL A 351 -4.74 3.86 -0.53
N ARG A 352 -5.19 3.84 0.72
CA ARG A 352 -4.92 4.93 1.68
C ARG A 352 -3.44 5.11 1.96
N HIS A 353 -2.70 4.02 2.03
CA HIS A 353 -1.25 4.08 2.25
C HIS A 353 -0.53 4.77 1.09
N PHE A 354 -0.91 4.47 -0.17
CA PHE A 354 -0.15 4.90 -1.34
C PHE A 354 -0.82 5.93 -2.24
N ARG A 355 -2.04 6.40 -1.93
CA ARG A 355 -2.77 7.37 -2.78
C ARG A 355 -2.07 8.73 -2.95
N ASN A 356 -1.14 9.09 -2.07
CA ASN A 356 -0.36 10.32 -2.18
C ASN A 356 0.96 10.15 -2.94
N ASN A 357 1.41 8.91 -3.16
CA ASN A 357 2.65 8.61 -3.86
C ASN A 357 2.49 8.84 -5.36
N PRO A 358 3.25 9.76 -5.97
CA PRO A 358 3.08 10.09 -7.40
C PRO A 358 3.49 8.97 -8.34
N SER A 359 4.41 8.10 -7.92
CA SER A 359 4.84 6.93 -8.70
C SER A 359 3.72 5.93 -8.93
N VAL A 360 2.78 5.80 -7.99
CA VAL A 360 1.61 4.93 -8.15
C VAL A 360 0.66 5.59 -9.15
N VAL A 361 0.54 5.02 -10.33
CA VAL A 361 -0.25 5.58 -11.45
C VAL A 361 -1.48 4.74 -11.80
N MET A 362 -1.57 3.53 -11.24
CA MET A 362 -2.66 2.58 -11.48
C MET A 362 -2.81 1.61 -10.32
N TRP A 363 -4.04 1.27 -9.95
CA TRP A 363 -4.33 0.19 -9.01
C TRP A 363 -4.58 -1.11 -9.76
N CYS A 364 -4.02 -2.22 -9.28
CA CYS A 364 -4.26 -3.55 -9.82
C CYS A 364 -4.94 -4.42 -8.76
N ILE A 365 -6.14 -4.90 -9.06
CA ILE A 365 -6.99 -5.59 -8.07
C ILE A 365 -6.83 -7.10 -8.07
N GLY A 366 -6.07 -7.67 -9.01
CA GLY A 366 -5.89 -9.12 -9.06
C GLY A 366 -5.01 -9.60 -10.21
N ASN A 367 -4.49 -10.82 -10.05
CA ASN A 367 -3.69 -11.50 -11.03
C ASN A 367 -4.24 -12.89 -11.34
N GLU A 368 -4.62 -13.15 -12.59
CA GLU A 368 -4.95 -14.50 -13.09
C GLU A 368 -5.88 -15.29 -12.17
N VAL A 369 -6.84 -14.59 -11.56
CA VAL A 369 -7.73 -15.19 -10.56
C VAL A 369 -8.60 -16.25 -11.19
N PRO A 370 -8.80 -17.43 -10.57
CA PRO A 370 -9.68 -18.48 -11.13
C PRO A 370 -11.14 -18.03 -11.25
N ASP A 371 -11.52 -16.97 -10.57
CA ASP A 371 -12.84 -16.32 -10.71
C ASP A 371 -13.14 -15.83 -12.13
N GLN A 372 -12.15 -15.79 -13.04
CA GLN A 372 -12.31 -15.55 -14.47
C GLN A 372 -13.28 -16.54 -15.15
N TRP A 373 -13.37 -17.76 -14.62
CA TRP A 373 -14.25 -18.81 -15.12
C TRP A 373 -15.55 -18.97 -14.30
N ALA A 374 -15.79 -18.10 -13.32
CA ALA A 374 -16.93 -18.19 -12.41
C ALA A 374 -18.23 -17.54 -12.94
N GLY A 375 -18.40 -17.46 -14.26
CA GLY A 375 -19.57 -16.84 -14.88
C GLY A 375 -19.78 -15.40 -14.40
N ASP A 376 -21.00 -15.06 -13.96
CA ASP A 376 -21.37 -13.72 -13.49
C ASP A 376 -20.70 -13.30 -12.18
N LYS A 377 -20.10 -14.22 -11.45
CA LYS A 377 -19.42 -13.91 -10.18
C LYS A 377 -18.15 -13.11 -10.42
N GLY A 378 -17.36 -13.46 -11.44
CA GLY A 378 -16.13 -12.79 -11.77
C GLY A 378 -16.29 -11.27 -12.00
N PRO A 379 -17.15 -10.85 -12.97
CA PRO A 379 -17.40 -9.42 -13.22
C PRO A 379 -17.90 -8.68 -11.98
N LYS A 380 -18.78 -9.30 -11.16
CA LYS A 380 -19.29 -8.69 -9.92
C LYS A 380 -18.19 -8.42 -8.90
N LEU A 381 -17.26 -9.37 -8.74
CA LEU A 381 -16.11 -9.19 -7.86
C LEU A 381 -15.16 -8.12 -8.39
N SER A 382 -14.88 -8.11 -9.71
CA SER A 382 -14.05 -7.07 -10.34
C SER A 382 -14.64 -5.68 -10.10
N LEU A 383 -15.92 -5.51 -10.37
CA LEU A 383 -16.60 -4.22 -10.18
C LEU A 383 -16.62 -3.79 -8.71
N TRP A 384 -16.86 -4.72 -7.79
CA TRP A 384 -16.84 -4.44 -6.35
C TRP A 384 -15.46 -3.94 -5.89
N LEU A 385 -14.37 -4.65 -6.23
CA LEU A 385 -13.02 -4.28 -5.84
C LEU A 385 -12.58 -2.96 -6.51
N GLN A 386 -12.93 -2.75 -7.77
CA GLN A 386 -12.68 -1.49 -8.48
C GLN A 386 -13.40 -0.31 -7.81
N ASN A 387 -14.66 -0.49 -7.41
CA ASN A 387 -15.43 0.56 -6.73
C ASN A 387 -14.83 0.93 -5.38
N ILE A 388 -14.19 -0.01 -4.66
CA ILE A 388 -13.46 0.30 -3.43
C ILE A 388 -12.24 1.20 -3.77
N CYS A 389 -11.48 0.87 -4.82
CA CYS A 389 -10.37 1.70 -5.25
C CYS A 389 -10.85 3.13 -5.60
N HIS A 390 -11.91 3.28 -6.38
CA HIS A 390 -12.46 4.58 -6.77
C HIS A 390 -13.00 5.38 -5.58
N ARG A 391 -13.60 4.71 -4.59
CA ARG A 391 -14.07 5.36 -3.35
C ARG A 391 -12.91 5.96 -2.57
N GLU A 392 -11.80 5.25 -2.45
CA GLU A 392 -10.64 5.68 -1.68
C GLU A 392 -9.68 6.58 -2.48
N ASP A 393 -9.70 6.47 -3.82
CA ASP A 393 -8.91 7.30 -4.75
C ASP A 393 -9.57 7.38 -6.14
N PRO A 394 -10.31 8.44 -6.43
CA PRO A 394 -10.98 8.61 -7.73
C PRO A 394 -10.03 9.07 -8.86
N THR A 395 -8.73 9.22 -8.60
CA THR A 395 -7.80 9.84 -9.55
C THR A 395 -7.03 8.86 -10.41
N ARG A 396 -7.01 7.58 -10.04
CA ARG A 396 -6.25 6.55 -10.74
C ARG A 396 -7.16 5.50 -11.35
N PRO A 397 -6.84 5.05 -12.57
CA PRO A 397 -7.55 3.93 -13.18
C PRO A 397 -7.23 2.62 -12.45
N VAL A 398 -8.14 1.68 -12.58
CA VAL A 398 -8.04 0.33 -11.99
C VAL A 398 -7.89 -0.70 -13.10
N THR A 399 -6.99 -1.64 -12.91
CA THR A 399 -6.73 -2.76 -13.81
C THR A 399 -6.72 -4.10 -13.08
N GLN A 400 -6.64 -5.16 -13.85
CA GLN A 400 -6.49 -6.53 -13.38
C GLN A 400 -5.70 -7.34 -14.42
N GLY A 401 -4.77 -8.19 -13.98
CA GLY A 401 -4.07 -9.12 -14.87
C GLY A 401 -4.91 -10.35 -15.17
N MET A 402 -5.32 -10.55 -16.42
CA MET A 402 -6.17 -11.66 -16.87
C MET A 402 -5.44 -12.52 -17.90
N ASP A 403 -5.38 -13.84 -17.68
CA ASP A 403 -4.72 -14.81 -18.59
C ASP A 403 -5.70 -15.64 -19.43
N ALA A 404 -6.99 -15.48 -19.19
CA ALA A 404 -8.07 -16.16 -19.91
C ALA A 404 -8.91 -15.17 -20.77
N PRO A 405 -8.31 -14.54 -21.81
CA PRO A 405 -8.93 -13.43 -22.53
C PRO A 405 -10.31 -13.75 -23.12
N ASP A 406 -10.50 -14.98 -23.65
CA ASP A 406 -11.79 -15.37 -24.23
C ASP A 406 -12.88 -15.50 -23.13
N ALA A 407 -12.54 -16.03 -21.96
CA ALA A 407 -13.49 -16.16 -20.85
C ALA A 407 -13.90 -14.80 -20.30
N VAL A 408 -12.95 -13.90 -20.06
CA VAL A 408 -13.20 -12.58 -19.45
C VAL A 408 -13.89 -11.58 -20.40
N VAL A 409 -13.70 -11.76 -21.71
CA VAL A 409 -14.47 -11.00 -22.71
C VAL A 409 -15.90 -11.53 -22.81
N ASN A 410 -16.09 -12.86 -22.85
CA ASN A 410 -17.40 -13.48 -22.98
C ASN A 410 -18.30 -13.26 -21.76
N ASN A 411 -17.75 -13.19 -20.55
CA ASN A 411 -18.53 -12.95 -19.33
C ASN A 411 -18.55 -11.48 -18.88
N ASN A 412 -18.02 -10.55 -19.68
CA ASN A 412 -17.91 -9.13 -19.41
C ASN A 412 -16.96 -8.73 -18.25
N MET A 413 -16.12 -9.62 -17.73
CA MET A 413 -15.17 -9.29 -16.67
C MET A 413 -14.13 -8.26 -17.14
N ALA A 414 -13.69 -8.34 -18.40
CA ALA A 414 -12.80 -7.33 -18.98
C ALA A 414 -13.51 -6.00 -19.21
N ALA A 415 -14.78 -6.02 -19.59
CA ALA A 415 -15.55 -4.81 -19.93
C ALA A 415 -15.88 -3.93 -18.71
N VAL A 416 -15.86 -4.47 -17.48
CA VAL A 416 -16.13 -3.68 -16.27
C VAL A 416 -14.89 -2.96 -15.74
N MET A 417 -13.70 -3.24 -16.28
CA MET A 417 -12.44 -2.64 -15.84
C MET A 417 -12.18 -1.31 -16.53
N ASP A 418 -11.65 -0.31 -15.82
CA ASP A 418 -11.18 0.94 -16.44
C ASP A 418 -10.12 0.65 -17.51
N VAL A 419 -9.20 -0.28 -17.19
CA VAL A 419 -8.13 -0.72 -18.09
C VAL A 419 -8.05 -2.24 -18.05
N PRO A 420 -8.60 -2.96 -19.03
CA PRO A 420 -8.44 -4.41 -19.12
C PRO A 420 -6.97 -4.80 -19.32
N GLY A 421 -6.41 -5.61 -18.41
CA GLY A 421 -5.03 -6.11 -18.50
C GLY A 421 -5.00 -7.58 -18.92
N PHE A 422 -4.28 -7.90 -20.02
CA PHE A 422 -4.13 -9.28 -20.48
C PHE A 422 -2.71 -9.79 -20.31
N ASN A 423 -2.57 -10.94 -19.66
CA ASN A 423 -1.29 -11.63 -19.48
C ASN A 423 -1.05 -12.63 -20.61
N TYR A 424 0.21 -12.77 -21.06
CA TYR A 424 0.73 -13.83 -21.96
C TYR A 424 0.08 -13.97 -23.35
N ARG A 425 -0.91 -13.20 -23.74
CA ARG A 425 -1.70 -13.41 -24.97
C ARG A 425 -1.68 -12.20 -25.91
N PRO A 426 -0.51 -11.63 -26.27
CA PRO A 426 -0.46 -10.41 -27.10
C PRO A 426 -1.12 -10.61 -28.48
N PHE A 427 -1.11 -11.84 -29.02
CA PHE A 427 -1.77 -12.19 -30.27
C PHE A 427 -3.31 -12.08 -30.22
N LYS A 428 -3.91 -12.02 -29.02
CA LYS A 428 -5.35 -11.84 -28.83
C LYS A 428 -5.74 -10.36 -28.67
N TYR A 429 -4.82 -9.43 -28.51
CA TYR A 429 -5.12 -8.04 -28.16
C TYR A 429 -6.01 -7.36 -29.20
N ILE A 430 -5.69 -7.47 -30.50
CA ILE A 430 -6.45 -6.81 -31.57
C ILE A 430 -7.87 -7.38 -31.66
N GLU A 431 -8.03 -8.69 -31.52
CA GLU A 431 -9.33 -9.34 -31.54
C GLU A 431 -10.20 -8.91 -30.35
N ASN A 432 -9.62 -8.92 -29.15
CA ASN A 432 -10.33 -8.59 -27.92
C ASN A 432 -10.66 -7.11 -27.82
N TYR A 433 -9.76 -6.23 -28.27
CA TYR A 433 -10.02 -4.78 -28.34
C TYR A 433 -11.24 -4.42 -29.17
N LYS A 434 -11.52 -5.17 -30.23
CA LYS A 434 -12.71 -4.95 -31.07
C LYS A 434 -14.02 -5.40 -30.42
N LYS A 435 -13.95 -6.22 -29.38
CA LYS A 435 -15.10 -6.76 -28.65
C LYS A 435 -15.41 -5.97 -27.38
N LEU A 436 -14.47 -5.19 -26.87
CA LEU A 436 -14.58 -4.30 -25.72
C LEU A 436 -14.89 -2.86 -26.14
#